data_e2439aaeb9c72df3decab2c0e34af878
#
_entry.id   e2439aaeb9c72df3decab2c0e34af878
#
_cell.length_a   1.000
_cell.length_b   1.000
_cell.length_c   1.000
_cell.angle_alpha   90.00
_cell.angle_beta   90.00
_cell.angle_gamma   90.00
#
_symmetry.space_group_name_H-M   'P 1'
#
loop_
_entity.id
_entity.type
_entity.pdbx_description
1 polymer ?
#
loop_
_entity_poly.entity_id
_entity_poly.type
_entity_poly.pdbx_seq_one_letter_code
_entity_poly.pdbx_strand_id
1 'polypeptide(L)'
;MLKQFDRYKQMALDHNLDIYCAPVTQIMSEEQLIELVPQYDGWIIGDDPATRKVFEAGIKGNLKAAVKWGVGVDNVDFEACKDLNIPITNIPGVFGEEVSDVGIGYLIGLSRKLFEIDVGVKNKQWLKPCGSSLTGKKVCLVGFGDIGRCSARKLLAFNLEVYVSDPGFKQLEDGTIECVYNSELKVDSELQKVHITSLEEASKDCDYIFVTCALNKHTHHLINKKIIENAKQGVRIINVARGPVVCENDVVELLESGFIDSVAFDVFEVEPLDNDNPLRKFPQNLFGTHNGSNTIEGVDKTSHIAIETMHKYLNV
;
A
#
# COMPACT_ATOMS: atom_id res chain seq x y z
N MET A 1 -14.74 -5.46 2.70
CA MET A 1 -16.10 -5.73 2.19
C MET A 1 -16.72 -6.98 2.79
N LEU A 2 -16.19 -8.19 2.57
CA LEU A 2 -16.84 -9.47 2.96
C LEU A 2 -17.37 -9.51 4.40
N LYS A 3 -16.55 -9.17 5.40
CA LYS A 3 -16.94 -9.21 6.83
C LYS A 3 -18.04 -8.20 7.21
N GLN A 4 -18.37 -7.25 6.36
CA GLN A 4 -19.34 -6.17 6.59
C GLN A 4 -20.40 -6.13 5.50
N PHE A 5 -20.53 -7.18 4.69
CA PHE A 5 -21.41 -7.18 3.51
C PHE A 5 -22.87 -6.90 3.83
N ASP A 6 -23.37 -7.28 4.99
CA ASP A 6 -24.75 -6.99 5.40
C ASP A 6 -25.10 -5.49 5.30
N ARG A 7 -24.10 -4.60 5.44
CA ARG A 7 -24.29 -3.14 5.27
C ARG A 7 -24.56 -2.74 3.82
N TYR A 8 -24.12 -3.54 2.85
CA TYR A 8 -24.22 -3.23 1.42
C TYR A 8 -25.27 -4.07 0.70
N LYS A 9 -25.89 -5.03 1.40
CA LYS A 9 -26.83 -5.98 0.81
C LYS A 9 -28.00 -5.29 0.12
N GLN A 10 -28.62 -4.32 0.78
CA GLN A 10 -29.74 -3.59 0.18
C GLN A 10 -29.30 -2.80 -1.05
N MET A 11 -28.18 -2.11 -0.98
CA MET A 11 -27.62 -1.39 -2.13
C MET A 11 -27.36 -2.33 -3.32
N ALA A 12 -26.80 -3.51 -3.07
CA ALA A 12 -26.56 -4.48 -4.13
C ALA A 12 -27.88 -4.91 -4.80
N LEU A 13 -28.91 -5.20 -3.99
CA LEU A 13 -30.25 -5.55 -4.48
C LEU A 13 -30.89 -4.40 -5.28
N ASP A 14 -30.76 -3.17 -4.83
CA ASP A 14 -31.27 -1.97 -5.54
C ASP A 14 -30.57 -1.77 -6.91
N HIS A 15 -29.37 -2.35 -7.08
CA HIS A 15 -28.63 -2.43 -8.34
C HIS A 15 -28.82 -3.75 -9.11
N ASN A 16 -29.83 -4.53 -8.76
CA ASN A 16 -30.12 -5.87 -9.33
C ASN A 16 -28.95 -6.86 -9.24
N LEU A 17 -28.12 -6.75 -8.20
CA LEU A 17 -27.01 -7.63 -7.92
C LEU A 17 -27.31 -8.52 -6.74
N ASP A 18 -27.27 -9.85 -6.92
CA ASP A 18 -27.23 -10.82 -5.83
C ASP A 18 -25.78 -11.24 -5.60
N ILE A 19 -25.18 -10.78 -4.49
CA ILE A 19 -23.76 -10.96 -4.21
C ILE A 19 -23.56 -12.12 -3.23
N TYR A 20 -22.86 -13.15 -3.70
CA TYR A 20 -22.37 -14.23 -2.87
C TYR A 20 -21.02 -13.86 -2.23
N CYS A 21 -20.94 -13.93 -0.92
CA CYS A 21 -19.70 -13.75 -0.17
C CYS A 21 -19.07 -15.11 0.13
N ALA A 22 -17.98 -15.43 -0.53
CA ALA A 22 -17.26 -16.69 -0.29
C ALA A 22 -16.80 -16.78 1.18
N PRO A 23 -16.94 -17.95 1.83
CA PRO A 23 -16.52 -18.16 3.22
C PRO A 23 -14.99 -18.33 3.30
N VAL A 24 -14.27 -17.23 3.15
CA VAL A 24 -12.80 -17.20 3.14
C VAL A 24 -12.29 -16.33 4.29
N THR A 25 -11.17 -16.75 4.88
CA THR A 25 -10.56 -15.98 5.98
C THR A 25 -9.70 -14.83 5.44
N GLN A 26 -8.93 -15.06 4.38
CA GLN A 26 -8.04 -14.07 3.78
C GLN A 26 -8.06 -14.16 2.25
N ILE A 27 -7.53 -15.23 1.65
CA ILE A 27 -7.48 -15.46 0.22
C ILE A 27 -7.94 -16.88 -0.13
N MET A 28 -8.45 -17.07 -1.34
CA MET A 28 -8.71 -18.39 -1.93
C MET A 28 -7.52 -18.82 -2.78
N SER A 29 -7.30 -20.14 -2.93
CA SER A 29 -6.30 -20.65 -3.87
C SER A 29 -6.77 -20.50 -5.32
N GLU A 30 -5.82 -20.56 -6.28
CA GLU A 30 -6.14 -20.53 -7.72
C GLU A 30 -7.12 -21.66 -8.10
N GLU A 31 -6.94 -22.87 -7.53
CA GLU A 31 -7.80 -24.01 -7.78
C GLU A 31 -9.24 -23.78 -7.31
N GLN A 32 -9.40 -23.23 -6.10
CA GLN A 32 -10.72 -22.90 -5.56
C GLN A 32 -11.43 -21.85 -6.41
N LEU A 33 -10.70 -20.86 -6.91
CA LEU A 33 -11.23 -19.82 -7.79
C LEU A 33 -11.62 -20.36 -9.15
N ILE A 34 -10.86 -21.29 -9.73
CA ILE A 34 -11.17 -21.98 -10.99
C ILE A 34 -12.52 -22.73 -10.90
N GLU A 35 -12.87 -23.27 -9.72
CA GLU A 35 -14.14 -23.95 -9.50
C GLU A 35 -15.30 -22.98 -9.20
N LEU A 36 -15.02 -21.88 -8.53
CA LEU A 36 -16.05 -20.97 -8.01
C LEU A 36 -16.45 -19.90 -9.05
N VAL A 37 -15.47 -19.20 -9.65
CA VAL A 37 -15.71 -18.03 -10.50
C VAL A 37 -16.61 -18.31 -11.70
N PRO A 38 -16.55 -19.49 -12.37
CA PRO A 38 -17.44 -19.83 -13.46
C PRO A 38 -18.94 -19.85 -13.13
N GLN A 39 -19.30 -19.89 -11.85
CA GLN A 39 -20.70 -19.99 -11.40
C GLN A 39 -21.41 -18.62 -11.36
N TYR A 40 -20.67 -17.50 -11.49
CA TYR A 40 -21.17 -16.14 -11.30
C TYR A 40 -20.93 -15.27 -12.54
N ASP A 41 -21.85 -14.31 -12.77
CA ASP A 41 -21.75 -13.35 -13.87
C ASP A 41 -20.68 -12.30 -13.67
N GLY A 42 -20.36 -11.95 -12.42
CA GLY A 42 -19.37 -10.95 -12.08
C GLY A 42 -18.47 -11.37 -10.90
N TRP A 43 -17.26 -10.83 -10.85
CA TRP A 43 -16.32 -11.08 -9.76
C TRP A 43 -15.77 -9.77 -9.19
N ILE A 44 -16.09 -9.48 -7.91
CA ILE A 44 -15.42 -8.44 -7.14
C ILE A 44 -14.21 -9.06 -6.46
N ILE A 45 -13.02 -8.71 -6.97
CA ILE A 45 -11.74 -9.32 -6.63
C ILE A 45 -11.16 -8.65 -5.39
N GLY A 46 -10.88 -9.42 -4.35
CA GLY A 46 -10.08 -9.00 -3.18
C GLY A 46 -8.58 -9.15 -3.44
N ASP A 47 -7.88 -9.78 -2.51
CA ASP A 47 -6.45 -10.08 -2.62
C ASP A 47 -6.18 -11.46 -3.24
N ASP A 48 -7.24 -12.09 -3.74
CA ASP A 48 -7.21 -13.40 -4.38
C ASP A 48 -6.39 -13.37 -5.70
N PRO A 49 -5.70 -14.48 -6.08
CA PRO A 49 -4.91 -14.56 -7.31
C PRO A 49 -5.80 -14.61 -8.55
N ALA A 50 -6.07 -13.45 -9.14
CA ALA A 50 -6.87 -13.31 -10.34
C ALA A 50 -6.01 -13.52 -11.59
N THR A 51 -5.59 -14.77 -11.79
CA THR A 51 -4.70 -15.20 -12.88
C THR A 51 -5.45 -15.45 -14.19
N ARG A 52 -4.70 -15.55 -15.30
CA ARG A 52 -5.23 -15.95 -16.61
C ARG A 52 -6.04 -17.23 -16.52
N LYS A 53 -5.58 -18.25 -15.81
CA LYS A 53 -6.29 -19.53 -15.69
C LYS A 53 -7.67 -19.38 -15.04
N VAL A 54 -7.78 -18.53 -14.02
CA VAL A 54 -9.06 -18.25 -13.35
C VAL A 54 -10.01 -17.54 -14.32
N PHE A 55 -9.53 -16.53 -15.07
CA PHE A 55 -10.35 -15.85 -16.07
C PHE A 55 -10.76 -16.76 -17.23
N GLU A 56 -9.86 -17.61 -17.72
CA GLU A 56 -10.16 -18.61 -18.77
C GLU A 56 -11.20 -19.65 -18.29
N ALA A 57 -11.16 -20.04 -17.02
CA ALA A 57 -12.20 -20.88 -16.44
C ALA A 57 -13.53 -20.09 -16.33
N GLY A 58 -13.46 -18.85 -15.85
CA GLY A 58 -14.62 -17.98 -15.68
C GLY A 58 -15.45 -17.80 -16.95
N ILE A 59 -14.81 -17.50 -18.09
CA ILE A 59 -15.52 -17.32 -19.38
C ILE A 59 -16.09 -18.62 -19.97
N LYS A 60 -15.60 -19.79 -19.56
CA LYS A 60 -16.22 -21.07 -19.92
C LYS A 60 -17.53 -21.32 -19.16
N GLY A 61 -17.75 -20.58 -18.08
CA GLY A 61 -18.99 -20.53 -17.33
C GLY A 61 -19.76 -19.23 -17.62
N ASN A 62 -20.05 -18.48 -16.56
CA ASN A 62 -20.95 -17.32 -16.64
C ASN A 62 -20.23 -15.97 -16.52
N LEU A 63 -18.92 -15.91 -16.25
CA LEU A 63 -18.20 -14.66 -15.97
C LEU A 63 -18.24 -13.71 -17.17
N LYS A 64 -18.74 -12.49 -16.93
CA LYS A 64 -18.89 -11.40 -17.90
C LYS A 64 -18.09 -10.17 -17.55
N ALA A 65 -17.82 -9.93 -16.25
CA ALA A 65 -17.16 -8.72 -15.77
C ALA A 65 -16.40 -8.96 -14.48
N ALA A 66 -15.39 -8.10 -14.20
CA ALA A 66 -14.67 -8.10 -12.93
C ALA A 66 -14.43 -6.68 -12.44
N VAL A 67 -14.30 -6.50 -11.12
CA VAL A 67 -13.89 -5.25 -10.47
C VAL A 67 -12.89 -5.58 -9.37
N LYS A 68 -11.68 -5.03 -9.46
CA LYS A 68 -10.71 -5.12 -8.35
C LYS A 68 -11.11 -4.15 -7.25
N TRP A 69 -11.48 -4.68 -6.10
CA TRP A 69 -11.78 -3.90 -4.91
C TRP A 69 -10.49 -3.32 -4.32
N GLY A 70 -10.27 -2.02 -4.52
CA GLY A 70 -9.08 -1.33 -4.05
C GLY A 70 -8.14 -0.86 -5.16
N VAL A 71 -6.95 -0.40 -4.75
CA VAL A 71 -5.98 0.31 -5.61
C VAL A 71 -4.95 -0.63 -6.22
N GLY A 72 -4.43 -1.58 -5.44
CA GLY A 72 -3.38 -2.50 -5.86
C GLY A 72 -3.87 -3.47 -6.95
N VAL A 73 -3.02 -3.73 -7.95
CA VAL A 73 -3.37 -4.52 -9.13
C VAL A 73 -2.42 -5.69 -9.38
N ASP A 74 -1.47 -5.88 -8.50
CA ASP A 74 -0.38 -6.86 -8.62
C ASP A 74 -0.85 -8.31 -8.59
N ASN A 75 -2.05 -8.58 -8.05
CA ASN A 75 -2.68 -9.89 -8.01
C ASN A 75 -3.63 -10.16 -9.20
N VAL A 76 -3.74 -9.25 -10.18
CA VAL A 76 -4.71 -9.34 -11.28
C VAL A 76 -4.02 -9.32 -12.65
N ASP A 77 -4.29 -10.31 -13.47
CA ASP A 77 -3.85 -10.37 -14.89
C ASP A 77 -4.79 -9.55 -15.78
N PHE A 78 -4.55 -8.25 -15.88
CA PHE A 78 -5.30 -7.34 -16.76
C PHE A 78 -5.11 -7.64 -18.25
N GLU A 79 -3.96 -8.21 -18.64
CA GLU A 79 -3.73 -8.61 -20.04
C GLU A 79 -4.63 -9.78 -20.41
N ALA A 80 -4.78 -10.76 -19.52
CA ALA A 80 -5.73 -11.84 -19.70
C ALA A 80 -7.16 -11.32 -19.89
N CYS A 81 -7.60 -10.38 -19.06
CA CYS A 81 -8.94 -9.79 -19.18
C CYS A 81 -9.13 -9.10 -20.53
N LYS A 82 -8.12 -8.36 -21.01
CA LYS A 82 -8.14 -7.72 -22.33
C LYS A 82 -8.27 -8.74 -23.45
N ASP A 83 -7.44 -9.81 -23.43
CA ASP A 83 -7.45 -10.86 -24.45
C ASP A 83 -8.79 -11.63 -24.49
N LEU A 84 -9.40 -11.82 -23.31
CA LEU A 84 -10.65 -12.55 -23.12
C LEU A 84 -11.89 -11.65 -23.25
N ASN A 85 -11.71 -10.35 -23.51
CA ASN A 85 -12.78 -9.34 -23.59
C ASN A 85 -13.63 -9.25 -22.33
N ILE A 86 -13.01 -9.39 -21.13
CA ILE A 86 -13.65 -9.18 -19.83
C ILE A 86 -13.46 -7.71 -19.43
N PRO A 87 -14.52 -6.91 -19.31
CA PRO A 87 -14.41 -5.57 -18.74
C PRO A 87 -13.94 -5.66 -17.29
N ILE A 88 -12.84 -4.96 -17.00
CA ILE A 88 -12.25 -4.92 -15.67
C ILE A 88 -11.69 -3.53 -15.35
N THR A 89 -11.80 -3.13 -14.10
CA THR A 89 -11.11 -1.96 -13.54
C THR A 89 -10.75 -2.19 -12.09
N ASN A 90 -9.79 -1.42 -11.58
CA ASN A 90 -9.57 -1.24 -10.15
C ASN A 90 -10.22 0.09 -9.69
N ILE A 91 -10.11 0.39 -8.40
CA ILE A 91 -10.69 1.60 -7.80
C ILE A 91 -9.54 2.49 -7.27
N PRO A 92 -8.96 3.36 -8.12
CA PRO A 92 -7.89 4.26 -7.71
C PRO A 92 -8.40 5.41 -6.83
N GLY A 93 -7.51 6.03 -6.04
CA GLY A 93 -7.80 7.26 -5.28
C GLY A 93 -8.77 7.09 -4.11
N VAL A 94 -8.88 5.91 -3.53
CA VAL A 94 -9.83 5.63 -2.45
C VAL A 94 -9.20 5.48 -1.07
N PHE A 95 -7.88 5.29 -0.99
CA PHE A 95 -7.20 4.98 0.28
C PHE A 95 -6.01 5.89 0.58
N GLY A 96 -5.89 7.02 -0.13
CA GLY A 96 -4.75 7.93 0.07
C GLY A 96 -4.63 8.43 1.50
N GLU A 97 -5.73 8.89 2.09
CA GLU A 97 -5.75 9.40 3.46
C GLU A 97 -5.56 8.27 4.48
N GLU A 98 -6.27 7.16 4.33
CA GLU A 98 -6.27 6.04 5.27
C GLU A 98 -4.89 5.41 5.41
N VAL A 99 -4.26 5.06 4.28
CA VAL A 99 -2.94 4.43 4.27
C VAL A 99 -1.86 5.41 4.74
N SER A 100 -1.97 6.70 4.36
CA SER A 100 -1.03 7.70 4.83
C SER A 100 -1.13 7.95 6.34
N ASP A 101 -2.32 7.83 6.96
CA ASP A 101 -2.49 7.92 8.41
C ASP A 101 -1.71 6.81 9.14
N VAL A 102 -1.79 5.56 8.63
CA VAL A 102 -1.01 4.44 9.18
C VAL A 102 0.49 4.71 9.04
N GLY A 103 0.94 5.14 7.86
CA GLY A 103 2.36 5.45 7.63
C GLY A 103 2.89 6.56 8.55
N ILE A 104 2.13 7.61 8.77
CA ILE A 104 2.47 8.69 9.73
C ILE A 104 2.45 8.17 11.16
N GLY A 105 1.47 7.34 11.52
CA GLY A 105 1.43 6.66 12.83
C GLY A 105 2.70 5.85 13.08
N TYR A 106 3.18 5.11 12.09
CA TYR A 106 4.44 4.36 12.14
C TYR A 106 5.66 5.29 12.29
N LEU A 107 5.74 6.35 11.49
CA LEU A 107 6.82 7.33 11.57
C LEU A 107 6.93 7.93 12.98
N ILE A 108 5.82 8.35 13.56
CA ILE A 108 5.78 8.89 14.94
C ILE A 108 6.10 7.80 15.94
N GLY A 109 5.52 6.60 15.77
CA GLY A 109 5.72 5.44 16.64
C GLY A 109 7.19 5.06 16.77
N LEU A 110 7.89 4.92 15.64
CA LEU A 110 9.34 4.65 15.61
C LEU A 110 10.15 5.79 16.22
N SER A 111 9.87 7.03 15.81
CA SER A 111 10.64 8.19 16.25
C SER A 111 10.54 8.46 17.75
N ARG A 112 9.37 8.24 18.32
CA ARG A 112 9.07 8.51 19.73
C ARG A 112 9.03 7.25 20.59
N LYS A 113 9.30 6.06 19.99
CA LYS A 113 9.31 4.74 20.66
C LYS A 113 8.01 4.44 21.43
N LEU A 114 6.86 4.89 20.87
CA LEU A 114 5.58 4.86 21.56
C LEU A 114 5.14 3.44 21.91
N PHE A 115 5.34 2.49 21.01
CA PHE A 115 4.91 1.10 21.20
C PHE A 115 5.83 0.36 22.20
N GLU A 116 7.14 0.65 22.19
CA GLU A 116 8.08 0.14 23.20
C GLU A 116 7.68 0.59 24.61
N ILE A 117 7.35 1.90 24.75
CA ILE A 117 6.89 2.47 26.03
C ILE A 117 5.55 1.84 26.45
N ASP A 118 4.58 1.71 25.56
CA ASP A 118 3.26 1.11 25.83
C ASP A 118 3.40 -0.34 26.32
N VAL A 119 4.17 -1.16 25.59
CA VAL A 119 4.47 -2.55 25.98
C VAL A 119 5.16 -2.61 27.34
N GLY A 120 6.13 -1.71 27.58
CA GLY A 120 6.82 -1.62 28.86
C GLY A 120 5.85 -1.33 30.01
N VAL A 121 4.99 -0.32 29.88
CA VAL A 121 3.99 0.04 30.92
C VAL A 121 3.02 -1.12 31.18
N LYS A 122 2.53 -1.79 30.14
CA LYS A 122 1.66 -2.97 30.29
C LYS A 122 2.35 -4.11 31.02
N ASN A 123 3.69 -4.22 30.87
CA ASN A 123 4.55 -5.18 31.58
C ASN A 123 5.08 -4.65 32.89
N LYS A 124 4.48 -3.63 33.49
CA LYS A 124 4.84 -3.02 34.80
C LYS A 124 6.24 -2.38 34.82
N GLN A 125 6.78 -2.02 33.68
CA GLN A 125 8.05 -1.30 33.53
C GLN A 125 7.77 0.20 33.32
N TRP A 126 8.67 1.05 33.79
CA TRP A 126 8.59 2.50 33.61
C TRP A 126 9.74 2.97 32.75
N LEU A 127 9.64 2.69 31.42
CA LEU A 127 10.67 2.99 30.45
C LEU A 127 10.69 4.48 30.08
N LYS A 128 11.87 5.04 29.90
CA LYS A 128 12.08 6.42 29.43
C LYS A 128 13.13 6.44 28.30
N PRO A 129 12.93 5.74 27.19
CA PRO A 129 13.88 5.74 26.09
C PRO A 129 13.92 7.12 25.44
N CYS A 130 15.12 7.55 25.01
CA CYS A 130 15.26 8.78 24.25
C CYS A 130 14.75 8.55 22.82
N GLY A 131 13.78 9.34 22.40
CA GLY A 131 13.29 9.41 21.00
C GLY A 131 13.95 10.54 20.22
N SER A 132 13.51 10.75 18.98
CA SER A 132 13.94 11.84 18.11
C SER A 132 12.79 12.76 17.72
N SER A 133 13.08 14.05 17.49
CA SER A 133 12.14 15.00 16.90
C SER A 133 12.03 14.76 15.39
N LEU A 134 10.88 15.08 14.81
CA LEU A 134 10.64 15.00 13.36
C LEU A 134 11.11 16.26 12.63
N THR A 135 10.94 17.44 13.24
CA THR A 135 11.28 18.74 12.65
C THR A 135 12.72 18.78 12.12
N GLY A 136 12.86 19.19 10.86
CA GLY A 136 14.15 19.31 10.16
C GLY A 136 14.79 17.99 9.79
N LYS A 137 14.07 16.88 9.91
CA LYS A 137 14.53 15.56 9.43
C LYS A 137 14.21 15.39 7.96
N LYS A 138 15.09 14.68 7.24
CA LYS A 138 14.95 14.38 5.82
C LYS A 138 14.25 13.07 5.59
N VAL A 139 13.22 13.08 4.73
CA VAL A 139 12.49 11.88 4.29
C VAL A 139 12.74 11.64 2.80
N CYS A 140 13.15 10.44 2.45
CA CYS A 140 13.06 9.92 1.10
C CYS A 140 11.68 9.28 0.92
N LEU A 141 10.77 9.96 0.22
CA LEU A 141 9.45 9.45 -0.13
C LEU A 141 9.48 8.78 -1.50
N VAL A 142 9.23 7.48 -1.53
CA VAL A 142 9.28 6.65 -2.74
C VAL A 142 7.88 6.41 -3.26
N GLY A 143 7.55 7.06 -4.38
CA GLY A 143 6.20 7.11 -4.95
C GLY A 143 5.46 8.40 -4.59
N PHE A 144 4.84 9.04 -5.60
CA PHE A 144 4.07 10.29 -5.45
C PHE A 144 2.67 10.17 -6.05
N GLY A 145 2.13 8.94 -6.05
CA GLY A 145 0.74 8.63 -6.35
C GLY A 145 -0.22 9.24 -5.32
N ASP A 146 -1.42 8.70 -5.21
CA ASP A 146 -2.43 9.18 -4.26
C ASP A 146 -1.95 9.09 -2.81
N ILE A 147 -1.51 7.91 -2.36
CA ILE A 147 -0.97 7.68 -1.01
C ILE A 147 0.28 8.56 -0.77
N GLY A 148 1.17 8.65 -1.75
CA GLY A 148 2.40 9.46 -1.63
C GLY A 148 2.12 10.94 -1.43
N ARG A 149 1.17 11.52 -2.17
CA ARG A 149 0.78 12.93 -2.01
C ARG A 149 0.09 13.20 -0.68
N CYS A 150 -0.82 12.31 -0.22
CA CYS A 150 -1.41 12.41 1.11
C CYS A 150 -0.34 12.31 2.22
N SER A 151 0.62 11.39 2.07
CA SER A 151 1.75 11.26 3.00
C SER A 151 2.63 12.51 2.98
N ALA A 152 2.98 13.04 1.80
CA ALA A 152 3.82 14.23 1.67
C ALA A 152 3.19 15.45 2.38
N ARG A 153 1.88 15.66 2.22
CA ARG A 153 1.15 16.73 2.90
C ARG A 153 1.31 16.64 4.43
N LYS A 154 1.12 15.44 4.97
CA LYS A 154 1.25 15.18 6.41
C LYS A 154 2.70 15.31 6.88
N LEU A 155 3.67 14.80 6.12
CA LEU A 155 5.10 14.94 6.42
C LEU A 155 5.54 16.41 6.47
N LEU A 156 5.11 17.23 5.51
CA LEU A 156 5.38 18.68 5.48
C LEU A 156 4.78 19.39 6.70
N ALA A 157 3.58 18.98 7.15
CA ALA A 157 2.93 19.55 8.35
C ALA A 157 3.73 19.28 9.64
N PHE A 158 4.54 18.23 9.69
CA PHE A 158 5.49 17.95 10.77
C PHE A 158 6.84 18.64 10.59
N ASN A 159 6.98 19.54 9.61
CA ASN A 159 8.22 20.26 9.27
C ASN A 159 9.38 19.31 8.92
N LEU A 160 9.09 18.23 8.19
CA LEU A 160 10.10 17.37 7.58
C LEU A 160 10.51 17.94 6.20
N GLU A 161 11.74 17.68 5.80
CA GLU A 161 12.23 17.95 4.43
C GLU A 161 11.90 16.71 3.58
N VAL A 162 11.03 16.88 2.58
CA VAL A 162 10.51 15.75 1.79
C VAL A 162 11.15 15.72 0.42
N TYR A 163 11.95 14.70 0.16
CA TYR A 163 12.56 14.38 -1.12
C TYR A 163 11.82 13.22 -1.75
N VAL A 164 11.25 13.45 -2.92
CA VAL A 164 10.36 12.49 -3.60
C VAL A 164 11.09 11.86 -4.76
N SER A 165 11.02 10.54 -4.83
CA SER A 165 11.43 9.79 -6.02
C SER A 165 10.20 9.15 -6.66
N ASP A 166 9.81 9.67 -7.81
CA ASP A 166 8.74 9.12 -8.65
C ASP A 166 8.95 9.52 -10.12
N PRO A 167 9.12 8.57 -11.05
CA PRO A 167 9.35 8.88 -12.46
C PRO A 167 8.14 9.52 -13.15
N GLY A 168 6.97 9.49 -12.53
CA GLY A 168 5.74 10.12 -13.02
C GLY A 168 5.67 11.63 -12.78
N PHE A 169 6.66 12.20 -12.06
CA PHE A 169 6.68 13.63 -11.72
C PHE A 169 8.03 14.25 -12.01
N LYS A 170 8.02 15.53 -12.35
CA LYS A 170 9.22 16.35 -12.54
C LYS A 170 9.05 17.71 -11.87
N GLN A 171 10.14 18.30 -11.42
CA GLN A 171 10.17 19.67 -10.93
C GLN A 171 10.79 20.56 -12.01
N LEU A 172 10.12 21.65 -12.36
CA LEU A 172 10.57 22.64 -13.33
C LEU A 172 11.55 23.63 -12.69
N GLU A 173 12.21 24.45 -13.51
CA GLU A 173 13.18 25.46 -13.03
C GLU A 173 12.55 26.51 -12.10
N ASP A 174 11.27 26.81 -12.29
CA ASP A 174 10.49 27.73 -11.42
C ASP A 174 10.00 27.08 -10.12
N GLY A 175 10.33 25.79 -9.91
CA GLY A 175 9.93 25.02 -8.74
C GLY A 175 8.57 24.31 -8.88
N THR A 176 7.83 24.56 -9.98
CA THR A 176 6.54 23.90 -10.23
C THR A 176 6.72 22.39 -10.43
N ILE A 177 5.84 21.59 -9.80
CA ILE A 177 5.81 20.13 -9.95
C ILE A 177 4.69 19.75 -10.92
N GLU A 178 5.05 18.99 -11.95
CA GLU A 178 4.13 18.49 -12.97
C GLU A 178 4.11 16.96 -13.02
N CYS A 179 2.93 16.39 -13.29
CA CYS A 179 2.80 14.99 -13.64
C CYS A 179 3.18 14.76 -15.11
N VAL A 180 4.12 13.85 -15.35
CA VAL A 180 4.63 13.55 -16.69
C VAL A 180 3.60 12.83 -17.57
N TYR A 181 2.75 11.99 -16.96
CA TYR A 181 1.80 11.14 -17.68
C TYR A 181 0.39 11.73 -17.78
N ASN A 182 0.08 12.76 -16.98
CA ASN A 182 -1.23 13.40 -16.95
C ASN A 182 -1.08 14.91 -16.71
N SER A 183 -1.11 15.69 -17.77
CA SER A 183 -1.00 17.15 -17.70
C SER A 183 -2.20 17.85 -17.04
N GLU A 184 -3.32 17.15 -16.87
CA GLU A 184 -4.51 17.69 -16.18
C GLU A 184 -4.39 17.50 -14.66
N LEU A 185 -3.54 16.59 -14.19
CA LEU A 185 -3.29 16.38 -12.77
C LEU A 185 -2.49 17.56 -12.22
N LYS A 186 -3.17 18.42 -11.49
CA LYS A 186 -2.54 19.54 -10.78
C LYS A 186 -2.05 19.07 -9.41
N VAL A 187 -0.79 19.38 -9.13
CA VAL A 187 -0.22 19.16 -7.79
C VAL A 187 -0.57 20.36 -6.91
N ASP A 188 -1.15 20.08 -5.75
CA ASP A 188 -1.59 21.12 -4.80
C ASP A 188 -0.45 22.08 -4.43
N SER A 189 -0.75 23.35 -4.19
CA SER A 189 0.23 24.38 -3.89
C SER A 189 1.08 24.08 -2.65
N GLU A 190 0.51 23.42 -1.65
CA GLU A 190 1.24 23.00 -0.45
C GLU A 190 2.31 21.92 -0.74
N LEU A 191 2.05 21.07 -1.74
CA LEU A 191 2.97 20.02 -2.18
C LEU A 191 4.10 20.54 -3.08
N GLN A 192 4.06 21.78 -3.55
CA GLN A 192 5.15 22.40 -4.30
C GLN A 192 6.43 22.59 -3.45
N LYS A 193 6.34 22.34 -2.14
CA LYS A 193 7.47 22.41 -1.20
C LYS A 193 8.32 21.13 -1.14
N VAL A 194 7.89 20.04 -1.77
CA VAL A 194 8.71 18.83 -1.86
C VAL A 194 9.77 18.97 -2.95
N HIS A 195 10.82 18.17 -2.90
CA HIS A 195 11.88 18.11 -3.89
C HIS A 195 11.75 16.84 -4.72
N ILE A 196 11.44 16.97 -6.02
CA ILE A 196 11.38 15.80 -6.93
C ILE A 196 12.80 15.53 -7.45
N THR A 197 13.30 14.32 -7.24
CA THR A 197 14.66 13.95 -7.63
C THR A 197 14.80 12.44 -7.87
N SER A 198 16.00 11.97 -8.23
CA SER A 198 16.28 10.53 -8.35
C SER A 198 16.21 9.82 -6.99
N LEU A 199 16.06 8.51 -7.00
CA LEU A 199 16.03 7.73 -5.77
C LEU A 199 17.36 7.82 -4.99
N GLU A 200 18.46 7.80 -5.70
CA GLU A 200 19.79 7.93 -5.13
C GLU A 200 19.99 9.28 -4.42
N GLU A 201 19.51 10.36 -5.00
CA GLU A 201 19.64 11.68 -4.39
C GLU A 201 18.60 11.87 -3.26
N ALA A 202 17.38 11.34 -3.40
CA ALA A 202 16.36 11.39 -2.37
C ALA A 202 16.78 10.60 -1.11
N SER A 203 17.39 9.42 -1.29
CA SER A 203 17.85 8.57 -0.18
C SER A 203 19.13 9.10 0.49
N LYS A 204 19.92 9.92 -0.20
CA LYS A 204 21.19 10.44 0.33
C LYS A 204 20.98 11.20 1.64
N ASP A 205 21.69 10.75 2.67
CA ASP A 205 21.65 11.35 4.01
C ASP A 205 20.22 11.53 4.59
N CYS A 206 19.25 10.70 4.19
CA CYS A 206 17.91 10.77 4.76
C CYS A 206 17.85 10.09 6.15
N ASP A 207 16.93 10.58 6.98
CA ASP A 207 16.63 10.02 8.31
C ASP A 207 15.55 8.93 8.21
N TYR A 208 14.71 9.01 7.15
CA TYR A 208 13.61 8.07 6.89
C TYR A 208 13.50 7.72 5.41
N ILE A 209 13.20 6.45 5.11
CA ILE A 209 12.73 6.00 3.80
C ILE A 209 11.26 5.62 3.95
N PHE A 210 10.38 6.28 3.20
CA PHE A 210 8.93 6.11 3.28
C PHE A 210 8.41 5.60 1.93
N VAL A 211 7.89 4.37 1.89
CA VAL A 211 7.57 3.64 0.67
C VAL A 211 6.07 3.62 0.43
N THR A 212 5.64 4.18 -0.72
CA THR A 212 4.23 4.27 -1.15
C THR A 212 4.03 3.90 -2.62
N CYS A 213 5.08 3.50 -3.34
CA CYS A 213 5.02 3.19 -4.76
C CYS A 213 4.33 1.83 -5.02
N ALA A 214 3.74 1.67 -6.22
CA ALA A 214 3.17 0.41 -6.64
C ALA A 214 4.25 -0.65 -6.89
N LEU A 215 3.92 -1.93 -6.65
CA LEU A 215 4.77 -3.06 -7.01
C LEU A 215 4.63 -3.36 -8.50
N ASN A 216 5.75 -3.43 -9.19
CA ASN A 216 5.90 -3.87 -10.56
C ASN A 216 7.34 -4.35 -10.81
N LYS A 217 7.65 -4.79 -12.05
CA LYS A 217 8.99 -5.29 -12.40
C LYS A 217 10.15 -4.29 -12.18
N HIS A 218 9.87 -2.99 -12.10
CA HIS A 218 10.87 -1.94 -11.88
C HIS A 218 10.99 -1.53 -10.42
N THR A 219 10.01 -1.90 -9.59
CA THR A 219 9.97 -1.54 -8.16
C THR A 219 10.19 -2.74 -7.24
N HIS A 220 10.27 -3.96 -7.79
CA HIS A 220 10.66 -5.14 -7.04
C HIS A 220 12.08 -4.98 -6.50
N HIS A 221 12.25 -5.10 -5.18
CA HIS A 221 13.49 -4.87 -4.45
C HIS A 221 14.17 -3.52 -4.79
N LEU A 222 13.34 -2.52 -5.07
CA LEU A 222 13.80 -1.15 -5.34
C LEU A 222 14.57 -0.59 -4.13
N ILE A 223 14.05 -0.85 -2.92
CA ILE A 223 14.69 -0.48 -1.66
C ILE A 223 15.53 -1.68 -1.20
N ASN A 224 16.76 -1.67 -1.61
CA ASN A 224 17.77 -2.70 -1.33
C ASN A 224 18.94 -2.10 -0.53
N LYS A 225 19.91 -2.95 -0.18
CA LYS A 225 21.08 -2.57 0.61
C LYS A 225 21.78 -1.32 0.07
N LYS A 226 21.98 -1.22 -1.27
CA LYS A 226 22.65 -0.09 -1.89
C LYS A 226 21.91 1.24 -1.64
N ILE A 227 20.60 1.25 -1.75
CA ILE A 227 19.76 2.43 -1.51
C ILE A 227 19.72 2.77 -0.01
N ILE A 228 19.62 1.75 0.85
CA ILE A 228 19.56 1.95 2.29
C ILE A 228 20.89 2.50 2.82
N GLU A 229 22.03 1.95 2.38
CA GLU A 229 23.36 2.41 2.79
C GLU A 229 23.71 3.84 2.33
N ASN A 230 22.95 4.39 1.38
CA ASN A 230 23.06 5.80 0.97
C ASN A 230 22.45 6.76 2.02
N ALA A 231 21.59 6.27 2.88
CA ALA A 231 20.96 7.02 3.96
C ALA A 231 21.91 7.21 5.17
N LYS A 232 21.46 7.96 6.16
CA LYS A 232 22.19 8.08 7.44
C LYS A 232 22.18 6.77 8.20
N GLN A 233 23.29 6.45 8.86
CA GLN A 233 23.26 5.40 9.88
C GLN A 233 22.18 5.72 10.94
N GLY A 234 21.38 4.72 11.30
CA GLY A 234 20.20 4.89 12.15
C GLY A 234 18.94 5.29 11.37
N VAL A 235 18.95 5.12 10.04
CA VAL A 235 17.78 5.32 9.18
C VAL A 235 16.61 4.44 9.63
N ARG A 236 15.40 4.95 9.47
CA ARG A 236 14.15 4.20 9.70
C ARG A 236 13.40 4.00 8.40
N ILE A 237 12.83 2.81 8.20
CA ILE A 237 12.12 2.48 6.97
C ILE A 237 10.65 2.25 7.29
N ILE A 238 9.76 2.92 6.56
CA ILE A 238 8.30 2.74 6.64
C ILE A 238 7.82 2.18 5.31
N ASN A 239 7.18 1.02 5.31
CA ASN A 239 6.60 0.43 4.11
C ASN A 239 5.09 0.23 4.28
N VAL A 240 4.30 1.02 3.56
CA VAL A 240 2.83 0.93 3.48
C VAL A 240 2.38 0.67 2.03
N ALA A 241 3.29 0.18 1.19
CA ALA A 241 3.07 -0.09 -0.22
C ALA A 241 2.82 -1.58 -0.49
N ARG A 242 3.89 -2.33 -0.79
CA ARG A 242 3.93 -3.79 -0.94
C ARG A 242 5.25 -4.33 -0.39
N GLY A 243 5.21 -5.50 0.23
CA GLY A 243 6.41 -6.15 0.80
C GLY A 243 7.57 -6.23 -0.17
N PRO A 244 7.40 -6.86 -1.36
CA PRO A 244 8.49 -7.05 -2.31
C PRO A 244 9.09 -5.77 -2.92
N VAL A 245 8.62 -4.58 -2.57
CA VAL A 245 9.32 -3.31 -2.93
C VAL A 245 10.59 -3.13 -2.11
N VAL A 246 10.62 -3.68 -0.91
CA VAL A 246 11.75 -3.65 0.01
C VAL A 246 12.37 -5.04 0.07
N CYS A 247 13.68 -5.16 -0.08
CA CYS A 247 14.39 -6.43 0.08
C CYS A 247 14.52 -6.77 1.57
N GLU A 248 13.67 -7.66 2.08
CA GLU A 248 13.64 -8.02 3.52
C GLU A 248 14.97 -8.60 4.00
N ASN A 249 15.68 -9.39 3.17
CA ASN A 249 16.97 -9.95 3.53
C ASN A 249 18.02 -8.85 3.78
N ASP A 250 18.07 -7.83 2.92
CA ASP A 250 18.97 -6.69 3.07
C ASP A 250 18.64 -5.89 4.34
N VAL A 251 17.35 -5.72 4.61
CA VAL A 251 16.88 -5.04 5.82
C VAL A 251 17.31 -5.80 7.08
N VAL A 252 17.18 -7.13 7.11
CA VAL A 252 17.62 -7.96 8.24
C VAL A 252 19.12 -7.82 8.47
N GLU A 253 19.95 -7.91 7.42
CA GLU A 253 21.40 -7.74 7.52
C GLU A 253 21.76 -6.36 8.10
N LEU A 254 21.09 -5.30 7.62
CA LEU A 254 21.36 -3.94 8.05
C LEU A 254 20.80 -3.61 9.45
N LEU A 255 19.75 -4.29 9.90
CA LEU A 255 19.30 -4.26 11.30
C LEU A 255 20.30 -4.96 12.21
N GLU A 256 20.84 -6.13 11.82
CA GLU A 256 21.84 -6.87 12.58
C GLU A 256 23.16 -6.08 12.74
N SER A 257 23.55 -5.35 11.70
CA SER A 257 24.73 -4.47 11.76
C SER A 257 24.51 -3.17 12.53
N GLY A 258 23.27 -2.82 12.85
CA GLY A 258 22.89 -1.56 13.48
C GLY A 258 22.96 -0.36 12.53
N PHE A 259 22.99 -0.57 11.22
CA PHE A 259 22.88 0.51 10.23
C PHE A 259 21.44 1.06 10.17
N ILE A 260 20.44 0.18 10.16
CA ILE A 260 19.02 0.53 10.33
C ILE A 260 18.71 0.57 11.84
N ASP A 261 18.06 1.65 12.31
CA ASP A 261 17.57 1.74 13.69
C ASP A 261 16.34 0.85 13.89
N SER A 262 15.36 0.97 13.01
CA SER A 262 14.09 0.24 13.10
C SER A 262 13.31 0.32 11.80
N VAL A 263 12.34 -0.59 11.63
CA VAL A 263 11.41 -0.57 10.52
C VAL A 263 9.96 -0.61 10.99
N ALA A 264 9.06 -0.04 10.19
CA ALA A 264 7.62 -0.17 10.37
C ALA A 264 6.98 -0.64 9.06
N PHE A 265 6.53 -1.89 9.04
CA PHE A 265 5.99 -2.53 7.86
C PHE A 265 4.53 -2.91 8.07
N ASP A 266 3.65 -2.40 7.20
CA ASP A 266 2.26 -2.86 7.12
C ASP A 266 2.12 -4.08 6.20
N VAL A 267 3.15 -4.30 5.35
CA VAL A 267 3.19 -5.29 4.27
C VAL A 267 4.52 -6.04 4.25
N PHE A 268 4.51 -7.31 3.80
CA PHE A 268 5.68 -8.20 3.81
C PHE A 268 5.85 -8.92 2.46
N GLU A 269 7.05 -9.46 2.20
CA GLU A 269 7.31 -10.28 1.00
C GLU A 269 6.42 -11.53 0.97
N VAL A 270 6.17 -12.10 2.14
CA VAL A 270 5.24 -13.22 2.33
C VAL A 270 4.20 -12.83 3.38
N GLU A 271 2.94 -12.90 3.01
CA GLU A 271 1.81 -12.58 3.88
C GLU A 271 0.86 -13.79 4.01
N PRO A 272 0.46 -14.17 5.25
CA PRO A 272 0.87 -13.61 6.56
C PRO A 272 2.36 -13.78 6.85
N LEU A 273 2.94 -12.83 7.61
CA LEU A 273 4.35 -12.89 8.03
C LEU A 273 4.65 -14.18 8.78
N ASP A 274 5.58 -14.98 8.27
CA ASP A 274 5.96 -16.27 8.87
C ASP A 274 6.39 -16.13 10.34
N ASN A 275 6.08 -17.16 11.13
CA ASN A 275 6.40 -17.16 12.55
C ASN A 275 7.91 -17.06 12.81
N ASP A 276 8.73 -17.64 11.92
CA ASP A 276 10.19 -17.66 12.03
C ASP A 276 10.88 -16.54 11.24
N ASN A 277 10.11 -15.58 10.68
CA ASN A 277 10.69 -14.46 9.93
C ASN A 277 11.67 -13.69 10.80
N PRO A 278 12.92 -13.46 10.32
CA PRO A 278 13.99 -12.83 11.09
C PRO A 278 13.66 -11.42 11.59
N LEU A 279 12.80 -10.66 10.90
CA LEU A 279 12.37 -9.32 11.32
C LEU A 279 11.75 -9.31 12.72
N ARG A 280 11.16 -10.43 13.17
CA ARG A 280 10.53 -10.57 14.50
C ARG A 280 11.55 -10.53 15.67
N LYS A 281 12.83 -10.73 15.39
CA LYS A 281 13.88 -10.69 16.42
C LYS A 281 14.17 -9.27 16.93
N PHE A 282 13.70 -8.25 16.21
CA PHE A 282 13.99 -6.85 16.53
C PHE A 282 12.77 -6.19 17.20
N PRO A 283 12.76 -6.07 18.53
CA PRO A 283 11.60 -5.60 19.29
C PRO A 283 11.26 -4.11 19.05
N GLN A 284 12.19 -3.34 18.48
CA GLN A 284 11.98 -1.95 18.10
C GLN A 284 11.18 -1.79 16.81
N ASN A 285 11.00 -2.87 16.02
CA ASN A 285 10.21 -2.83 14.80
C ASN A 285 8.71 -2.77 15.09
N LEU A 286 7.94 -2.20 14.16
CA LEU A 286 6.48 -2.15 14.19
C LEU A 286 5.93 -2.92 13.00
N PHE A 287 4.93 -3.75 13.25
CA PHE A 287 4.32 -4.56 12.21
C PHE A 287 2.81 -4.36 12.17
N GLY A 288 2.29 -4.12 10.97
CA GLY A 288 0.86 -4.19 10.67
C GLY A 288 0.49 -5.54 10.06
N THR A 289 -0.73 -5.61 9.56
CA THR A 289 -1.30 -6.82 8.97
C THR A 289 -1.97 -6.50 7.63
N HIS A 290 -1.31 -5.65 6.82
CA HIS A 290 -1.82 -5.12 5.54
C HIS A 290 -3.19 -4.44 5.76
N ASN A 291 -3.26 -3.62 6.81
CA ASN A 291 -4.52 -3.05 7.31
C ASN A 291 -4.66 -1.55 7.03
N GLY A 292 -3.74 -0.96 6.27
CA GLY A 292 -3.69 0.48 6.02
C GLY A 292 -4.97 1.07 5.41
N SER A 293 -5.67 0.31 4.58
CA SER A 293 -6.91 0.74 3.92
C SER A 293 -8.19 0.47 4.73
N ASN A 294 -8.10 -0.22 5.87
CA ASN A 294 -9.25 -0.79 6.57
C ASN A 294 -9.88 0.18 7.58
N THR A 295 -10.46 1.26 7.07
CA THR A 295 -11.31 2.19 7.83
C THR A 295 -12.78 1.99 7.46
N ILE A 296 -13.69 2.49 8.28
CA ILE A 296 -15.14 2.45 7.97
C ILE A 296 -15.39 3.22 6.66
N GLU A 297 -14.83 4.41 6.55
CA GLU A 297 -15.01 5.33 5.42
C GLU A 297 -14.40 4.77 4.13
N GLY A 298 -13.17 4.25 4.20
CA GLY A 298 -12.48 3.67 3.05
C GLY A 298 -13.18 2.41 2.53
N VAL A 299 -13.60 1.52 3.43
CA VAL A 299 -14.35 0.30 3.08
C VAL A 299 -15.71 0.65 2.48
N ASP A 300 -16.44 1.62 3.05
CA ASP A 300 -17.73 2.07 2.52
C ASP A 300 -17.59 2.66 1.13
N LYS A 301 -16.71 3.64 0.95
CA LYS A 301 -16.46 4.29 -0.34
C LYS A 301 -16.10 3.29 -1.43
N THR A 302 -15.16 2.39 -1.13
CA THR A 302 -14.68 1.40 -2.11
C THR A 302 -15.75 0.38 -2.45
N SER A 303 -16.54 -0.06 -1.45
CA SER A 303 -17.62 -1.04 -1.67
C SER A 303 -18.76 -0.46 -2.52
N HIS A 304 -19.13 0.81 -2.29
CA HIS A 304 -20.12 1.51 -3.12
C HIS A 304 -19.66 1.59 -4.58
N ILE A 305 -18.43 2.05 -4.82
CA ILE A 305 -17.88 2.16 -6.18
C ILE A 305 -17.80 0.79 -6.85
N ALA A 306 -17.40 -0.26 -6.11
CA ALA A 306 -17.31 -1.62 -6.68
C ALA A 306 -18.67 -2.14 -7.13
N ILE A 307 -19.72 -1.97 -6.31
CA ILE A 307 -21.09 -2.39 -6.61
C ILE A 307 -21.65 -1.61 -7.83
N GLU A 308 -21.52 -0.29 -7.83
CA GLU A 308 -21.96 0.56 -8.95
C GLU A 308 -21.23 0.22 -10.26
N THR A 309 -19.93 -0.06 -10.18
CA THR A 309 -19.14 -0.42 -11.35
C THR A 309 -19.55 -1.78 -11.90
N MET A 310 -19.77 -2.77 -11.01
CA MET A 310 -20.23 -4.09 -11.41
C MET A 310 -21.63 -4.02 -12.08
N HIS A 311 -22.55 -3.26 -11.50
CA HIS A 311 -23.87 -3.01 -12.09
C HIS A 311 -23.75 -2.44 -13.53
N LYS A 312 -22.90 -1.42 -13.73
CA LYS A 312 -22.63 -0.85 -15.06
C LYS A 312 -22.07 -1.86 -16.05
N TYR A 313 -21.13 -2.69 -15.61
CA TYR A 313 -20.48 -3.67 -16.48
C TYR A 313 -21.40 -4.82 -16.87
N LEU A 314 -22.28 -5.25 -15.99
CA LEU A 314 -23.26 -6.31 -16.28
C LEU A 314 -24.51 -5.78 -17.01
N ASN A 315 -24.70 -4.44 -17.13
CA ASN A 315 -25.87 -3.80 -17.74
C ASN A 315 -27.22 -4.27 -17.12
N VAL A 316 -27.30 -4.38 -15.83
CA VAL A 316 -28.48 -4.89 -15.08
C VAL A 316 -29.13 -3.83 -14.21
#